data_828cedec3e4fce58ff9d9192e8f3849f
#
_entry.id   828cedec3e4fce58ff9d9192e8f3849f
#
_cell.length_a   1.000
_cell.length_b   1.000
_cell.length_c   1.000
_cell.angle_alpha   90.00
_cell.angle_beta   90.00
_cell.angle_gamma   90.00
#
_symmetry.space_group_name_H-M   'P 1'
#
loop_
_entity.id
_entity.type
_entity.pdbx_description
1 polymer ?
#
loop_
_entity_poly.entity_id
_entity_poly.type
_entity_poly.pdbx_seq_one_letter_code
_entity_poly.pdbx_strand_id
1 'polypeptide(L)'
;MVTLAAVVLGLALCLAVARAGAAAIAGARAETAADAAALAAADMLALGRGSDAARSAAAQTARANGASLTECECSGPFATVHVRIVVPALDASARAIARAEVRLSVPRS
;
A
#
# COMPACT_ATOMS: atom_id res chain seq x y z
N MET A 1 17.80 41.48 -18.50
CA MET A 1 17.95 40.18 -19.15
C MET A 1 18.35 39.08 -18.19
N VAL A 2 19.24 39.29 -17.23
CA VAL A 2 19.65 38.32 -16.23
C VAL A 2 18.47 37.85 -15.35
N THR A 3 17.58 38.75 -14.98
CA THR A 3 16.38 38.47 -14.16
C THR A 3 15.38 37.58 -14.89
N LEU A 4 15.18 37.72 -16.20
CA LEU A 4 14.30 36.88 -17.00
C LEU A 4 14.85 35.46 -17.12
N ALA A 5 16.15 35.30 -17.34
CA ALA A 5 16.80 33.98 -17.41
C ALA A 5 16.70 33.26 -16.07
N ALA A 6 16.88 33.95 -14.93
CA ALA A 6 16.76 33.38 -13.60
C ALA A 6 15.33 32.88 -13.31
N VAL A 7 14.30 33.62 -13.72
CA VAL A 7 12.90 33.26 -13.54
C VAL A 7 12.55 32.02 -14.36
N VAL A 8 12.99 31.94 -15.62
CA VAL A 8 12.74 30.81 -16.48
C VAL A 8 13.43 29.54 -15.93
N LEU A 9 14.65 29.66 -15.46
CA LEU A 9 15.38 28.55 -14.84
C LEU A 9 14.69 28.08 -13.56
N GLY A 10 14.25 29.00 -12.71
CA GLY A 10 13.52 28.67 -11.50
C GLY A 10 12.22 27.93 -11.77
N LEU A 11 11.44 28.35 -12.79
CA LEU A 11 10.20 27.67 -13.18
C LEU A 11 10.48 26.28 -13.73
N ALA A 12 11.54 26.09 -14.51
CA ALA A 12 11.91 24.79 -15.04
C ALA A 12 12.30 23.82 -13.91
N LEU A 13 13.05 24.28 -12.92
CA LEU A 13 13.41 23.48 -11.76
C LEU A 13 12.18 23.11 -10.91
N CYS A 14 11.25 24.04 -10.70
CA CYS A 14 10.01 23.76 -9.96
C CYS A 14 9.17 22.70 -10.65
N LEU A 15 9.05 22.73 -11.98
CA LEU A 15 8.32 21.73 -12.74
C LEU A 15 8.98 20.35 -12.65
N ALA A 16 10.31 20.28 -12.71
CA ALA A 16 11.05 19.01 -12.57
C ALA A 16 10.86 18.41 -11.18
N VAL A 17 10.94 19.22 -10.12
CA VAL A 17 10.71 18.76 -8.73
C VAL A 17 9.26 18.31 -8.54
N ALA A 18 8.29 19.04 -9.10
CA ALA A 18 6.89 18.69 -9.00
C ALA A 18 6.59 17.32 -9.64
N ARG A 19 7.18 17.01 -10.78
CA ARG A 19 7.02 15.71 -11.44
C ARG A 19 7.65 14.58 -10.65
N ALA A 20 8.85 14.77 -10.12
CA ALA A 20 9.52 13.80 -9.26
C ALA A 20 8.72 13.56 -7.97
N GLY A 21 8.19 14.64 -7.36
CA GLY A 21 7.35 14.56 -6.18
C GLY A 21 6.05 13.80 -6.44
N ALA A 22 5.39 14.00 -7.58
CA ALA A 22 4.17 13.29 -7.95
C ALA A 22 4.43 11.79 -8.10
N ALA A 23 5.53 11.39 -8.73
CA ALA A 23 5.91 9.98 -8.87
C ALA A 23 6.20 9.34 -7.51
N ALA A 24 6.88 10.05 -6.61
CA ALA A 24 7.16 9.57 -5.24
C ALA A 24 5.87 9.41 -4.44
N ILE A 25 4.92 10.35 -4.56
CA ILE A 25 3.61 10.27 -3.89
C ILE A 25 2.81 9.08 -4.40
N ALA A 26 2.80 8.83 -5.72
CA ALA A 26 2.12 7.69 -6.31
C ALA A 26 2.67 6.37 -5.79
N GLY A 27 3.99 6.22 -5.75
CA GLY A 27 4.65 5.04 -5.19
C GLY A 27 4.34 4.87 -3.70
N ALA A 28 4.41 5.94 -2.91
CA ALA A 28 4.11 5.91 -1.49
C ALA A 28 2.65 5.51 -1.22
N ARG A 29 1.70 6.01 -2.01
CA ARG A 29 0.29 5.61 -1.90
C ARG A 29 0.07 4.16 -2.22
N ALA A 30 0.71 3.66 -3.26
CA ALA A 30 0.63 2.25 -3.63
C ALA A 30 1.19 1.35 -2.52
N GLU A 31 2.33 1.69 -1.96
CA GLU A 31 2.93 0.95 -0.84
C GLU A 31 2.05 0.98 0.40
N THR A 32 1.50 2.15 0.75
CA THR A 32 0.60 2.31 1.90
C THR A 32 -0.64 1.46 1.72
N ALA A 33 -1.26 1.47 0.54
CA ALA A 33 -2.43 0.66 0.25
C ALA A 33 -2.12 -0.83 0.33
N ALA A 34 -0.96 -1.25 -0.18
CA ALA A 34 -0.53 -2.64 -0.13
C ALA A 34 -0.28 -3.09 1.31
N ASP A 35 0.42 -2.30 2.10
CA ASP A 35 0.69 -2.60 3.51
C ASP A 35 -0.61 -2.69 4.32
N ALA A 36 -1.52 -1.75 4.12
CA ALA A 36 -2.82 -1.75 4.80
C ALA A 36 -3.65 -2.97 4.42
N ALA A 37 -3.68 -3.33 3.14
CA ALA A 37 -4.40 -4.51 2.65
C ALA A 37 -3.81 -5.80 3.23
N ALA A 38 -2.48 -5.91 3.26
CA ALA A 38 -1.80 -7.08 3.81
C ALA A 38 -2.08 -7.22 5.31
N LEU A 39 -2.03 -6.14 6.06
CA LEU A 39 -2.34 -6.14 7.49
C LEU A 39 -3.79 -6.53 7.74
N ALA A 40 -4.74 -6.01 6.95
CA ALA A 40 -6.14 -6.35 7.09
C ALA A 40 -6.39 -7.84 6.85
N ALA A 41 -5.75 -8.41 5.83
CA ALA A 41 -5.83 -9.85 5.55
C ALA A 41 -5.22 -10.67 6.67
N ALA A 42 -4.04 -10.28 7.16
CA ALA A 42 -3.36 -10.96 8.26
C ALA A 42 -4.20 -10.94 9.54
N ASP A 43 -4.85 -9.84 9.84
CA ASP A 43 -5.74 -9.72 11.01
C ASP A 43 -6.91 -10.70 10.91
N MET A 44 -7.52 -10.84 9.73
CA MET A 44 -8.61 -11.79 9.55
C MET A 44 -8.15 -13.23 9.73
N LEU A 45 -6.98 -13.58 9.21
CA LEU A 45 -6.41 -14.91 9.40
C LEU A 45 -6.06 -15.16 10.86
N ALA A 46 -5.48 -14.18 11.55
CA ALA A 46 -5.15 -14.28 12.98
C ALA A 46 -6.39 -14.47 13.84
N LEU A 47 -7.52 -13.88 13.43
CA LEU A 47 -8.81 -14.05 14.11
C LEU A 47 -9.53 -15.36 13.75
N GLY A 48 -8.94 -16.19 12.89
CA GLY A 48 -9.53 -17.44 12.45
C GLY A 48 -10.73 -17.28 11.52
N ARG A 49 -10.84 -16.16 10.82
CA ARG A 49 -11.99 -15.85 9.95
C ARG A 49 -11.91 -16.54 8.59
N GLY A 50 -10.74 -17.09 8.23
CA GLY A 50 -10.53 -17.83 6.98
C GLY A 50 -10.03 -16.99 5.83
N SER A 51 -9.63 -17.66 4.75
CA SER A 51 -9.00 -17.03 3.59
C SER A 51 -9.94 -16.12 2.81
N ASP A 52 -11.24 -16.46 2.73
CA ASP A 52 -12.22 -15.63 2.01
C ASP A 52 -12.44 -14.29 2.74
N ALA A 53 -12.56 -14.32 4.05
CA ALA A 53 -12.66 -13.11 4.86
C ALA A 53 -11.39 -12.27 4.77
N ALA A 54 -10.22 -12.92 4.76
CA ALA A 54 -8.93 -12.24 4.60
C ALA A 54 -8.85 -11.51 3.25
N ARG A 55 -9.21 -12.20 2.18
CA ARG A 55 -9.23 -11.60 0.83
C ARG A 55 -10.21 -10.44 0.74
N SER A 56 -11.41 -10.61 1.28
CA SER A 56 -12.43 -9.57 1.29
C SER A 56 -11.95 -8.33 2.05
N ALA A 57 -11.34 -8.52 3.22
CA ALA A 57 -10.78 -7.42 4.01
C ALA A 57 -9.66 -6.70 3.27
N ALA A 58 -8.77 -7.44 2.63
CA ALA A 58 -7.70 -6.86 1.82
C ALA A 58 -8.26 -6.04 0.65
N ALA A 59 -9.27 -6.57 -0.05
CA ALA A 59 -9.90 -5.87 -1.17
C ALA A 59 -10.60 -4.58 -0.74
N GLN A 60 -11.35 -4.63 0.36
CA GLN A 60 -12.03 -3.46 0.92
C GLN A 60 -11.04 -2.39 1.36
N THR A 61 -9.97 -2.80 2.03
CA THR A 61 -8.91 -1.89 2.50
C THR A 61 -8.19 -1.25 1.31
N ALA A 62 -7.87 -2.02 0.29
CA ALA A 62 -7.26 -1.49 -0.93
C ALA A 62 -8.16 -0.42 -1.56
N ARG A 63 -9.47 -0.70 -1.71
CA ARG A 63 -10.43 0.26 -2.26
C ARG A 63 -10.53 1.53 -1.43
N ALA A 64 -10.53 1.41 -0.11
CA ALA A 64 -10.56 2.55 0.80
C ALA A 64 -9.33 3.46 0.63
N ASN A 65 -8.23 2.90 0.11
CA ASN A 65 -7.01 3.64 -0.20
C ASN A 65 -6.87 3.98 -1.69
N GLY A 66 -7.95 3.89 -2.45
CA GLY A 66 -7.95 4.22 -3.88
C GLY A 66 -7.26 3.21 -4.77
N ALA A 67 -7.12 1.98 -4.29
CA ALA A 67 -6.41 0.91 -5.00
C ALA A 67 -7.33 -0.28 -5.26
N SER A 68 -6.89 -1.18 -6.12
CA SER A 68 -7.56 -2.45 -6.39
C SER A 68 -6.64 -3.59 -6.03
N LEU A 69 -7.17 -4.59 -5.33
CA LEU A 69 -6.44 -5.82 -5.04
C LEU A 69 -6.37 -6.66 -6.31
N THR A 70 -5.17 -7.00 -6.78
CA THR A 70 -4.96 -7.86 -7.95
C THR A 70 -4.62 -9.29 -7.56
N GLU A 71 -3.91 -9.48 -6.46
CA GLU A 71 -3.54 -10.80 -5.96
C GLU A 71 -3.56 -10.80 -4.44
N CYS A 72 -4.02 -11.90 -3.86
CA CYS A 72 -3.92 -12.17 -2.43
C CYS A 72 -3.61 -13.64 -2.20
N GLU A 73 -2.43 -13.92 -1.69
CA GLU A 73 -2.09 -15.22 -1.13
C GLU A 73 -2.41 -15.20 0.36
N CYS A 74 -3.67 -15.43 0.67
CA CYS A 74 -4.24 -15.25 2.00
C CYS A 74 -4.72 -16.60 2.51
N SER A 75 -3.83 -17.41 3.05
CA SER A 75 -4.19 -18.76 3.50
C SER A 75 -3.57 -19.11 4.83
N GLY A 76 -4.38 -19.73 5.68
CA GLY A 76 -4.00 -20.37 6.91
C GLY A 76 -3.58 -19.48 8.05
N PRO A 77 -3.74 -19.93 9.30
CA PRO A 77 -3.18 -19.23 10.44
C PRO A 77 -1.64 -19.36 10.41
N PHE A 78 -0.94 -18.30 10.79
CA PHE A 78 0.52 -18.18 10.77
C PHE A 78 1.14 -18.12 9.37
N ALA A 79 0.32 -18.09 8.32
CA ALA A 79 0.83 -17.92 6.97
C ALA A 79 1.25 -16.48 6.72
N THR A 80 2.27 -16.33 5.91
CA THR A 80 2.64 -15.01 5.39
C THR A 80 1.63 -14.62 4.31
N VAL A 81 1.05 -13.44 4.46
CA VAL A 81 0.11 -12.90 3.49
C VAL A 81 0.88 -12.10 2.46
N HIS A 82 0.69 -12.44 1.20
CA HIS A 82 1.25 -11.70 0.08
C HIS A 82 0.11 -11.01 -0.67
N VAL A 83 0.17 -9.71 -0.79
CA VAL A 83 -0.80 -8.95 -1.57
C VAL A 83 -0.11 -8.16 -2.65
N ARG A 84 -0.80 -8.02 -3.77
CA ARG A 84 -0.41 -7.11 -4.84
C ARG A 84 -1.59 -6.21 -5.14
N ILE A 85 -1.32 -4.91 -5.21
CA ILE A 85 -2.33 -3.92 -5.51
C ILE A 85 -1.91 -3.03 -6.68
N VAL A 86 -2.91 -2.41 -7.30
CA VAL A 86 -2.72 -1.42 -8.35
C VAL A 86 -3.53 -0.19 -7.97
N VAL A 87 -2.96 0.98 -8.16
CA VAL A 87 -3.65 2.27 -8.05
C VAL A 87 -3.89 2.78 -9.46
N PRO A 88 -5.08 2.51 -10.06
CA PRO A 88 -5.30 2.81 -11.48
C PRO A 88 -5.18 4.30 -11.81
N ALA A 89 -5.67 5.16 -10.92
CA ALA A 89 -5.64 6.61 -11.14
C ALA A 89 -4.24 7.17 -11.24
N LEU A 90 -3.25 6.51 -10.65
CA LEU A 90 -1.86 6.96 -10.60
C LEU A 90 -0.92 6.06 -11.41
N ASP A 91 -1.45 5.03 -12.05
CA ASP A 91 -0.67 4.01 -12.77
C ASP A 91 0.47 3.46 -11.91
N ALA A 92 0.17 3.19 -10.65
CA ALA A 92 1.14 2.70 -9.67
C ALA A 92 0.72 1.35 -9.14
N SER A 93 1.70 0.50 -8.85
CA SER A 93 1.49 -0.81 -8.25
C SER A 93 2.44 -1.02 -7.10
N ALA A 94 2.05 -1.86 -6.15
CA ALA A 94 2.90 -2.22 -5.03
C ALA A 94 2.56 -3.63 -4.53
N ARG A 95 3.54 -4.23 -3.88
CA ARG A 95 3.40 -5.51 -3.19
C ARG A 95 3.67 -5.30 -1.72
N ALA A 96 2.96 -6.00 -0.89
CA ALA A 96 3.23 -6.02 0.54
C ALA A 96 3.10 -7.44 1.07
N ILE A 97 3.83 -7.69 2.13
CA ILE A 97 3.86 -8.97 2.83
C ILE A 97 3.57 -8.67 4.29
N ALA A 98 2.59 -9.35 4.84
CA ALA A 98 2.31 -9.30 6.26
C ALA A 98 2.21 -10.72 6.80
N ARG A 99 2.64 -10.92 8.02
CA ARG A 99 2.55 -12.21 8.69
C ARG A 99 1.33 -12.21 9.60
N ALA A 100 0.48 -13.22 9.43
CA ALA A 100 -0.62 -13.45 10.34
C ALA A 100 -0.06 -14.05 11.63
N GLU A 101 -0.05 -13.27 12.69
CA GLU A 101 0.39 -13.75 14.01
C GLU A 101 -0.78 -13.72 14.98
N VAL A 102 -1.06 -14.86 15.58
CA VAL A 102 -1.95 -14.90 16.73
C VAL A 102 -1.13 -14.42 17.93
N ARG A 103 -1.35 -13.19 18.34
CA ARG A 103 -0.80 -12.71 19.60
C ARG A 103 -1.58 -13.33 20.73
N LEU A 104 -1.05 -14.39 21.26
CA LEU A 104 -1.44 -14.81 22.59
C LEU A 104 -0.87 -13.77 23.55
N SER A 105 -1.73 -12.89 24.05
CA SER A 105 -1.34 -12.04 25.15
C SER A 105 -1.15 -12.92 26.38
N VAL A 106 0.08 -13.34 26.59
CA VAL A 106 0.44 -14.00 27.83
C VAL A 106 0.55 -12.89 28.89
N PRO A 107 -0.30 -12.91 29.93
CA PRO A 107 -0.13 -11.95 30.98
C PRO A 107 1.26 -12.12 31.58
N ARG A 108 2.05 -11.09 31.52
CA ARG A 108 3.34 -11.08 32.20
C ARG A 108 3.11 -11.09 33.69
N SER A 109 3.45 -12.19 34.30
CA SER A 109 3.56 -12.26 35.74
C SER A 109 4.72 -11.40 36.25
#